data_6a2dc9519936d7301850ca8a1e987bdb
#
_entry.id   6a2dc9519936d7301850ca8a1e987bdb
#
_cell.length_a   1.000
_cell.length_b   1.000
_cell.length_c   1.000
_cell.angle_alpha   90.00
_cell.angle_beta   90.00
_cell.angle_gamma   90.00
#
_symmetry.space_group_name_H-M   'P 1'
#
loop_
_entity.id
_entity.type
_entity.pdbx_description
1 polymer ?
#
loop_
_entity_poly.entity_id
_entity_poly.type
_entity_poly.pdbx_seq_one_letter_code
_entity_poly.pdbx_strand_id
1 'polypeptide(L)'
;MDLAFFSAEGWESWGVSAKPLIPEGMAMLVGDDLRFESGDGRRLRLSLVNEWLRLLPVSGCPAPSSWGTYARILRDWAVAADEHGVGIFDTRDRLKALLSVYAVERSCGDPKRHLRAKTWNQHMSVLGLFYRWAVAEGHAAAVPFTYRQGVALYAESVRQILVNEATRRTPKAHVTIKYLAEDFATMFVNGLAGLRPDGTEDEGPGRFRGRHLARNGAVGELVLSSGPRLQEFTYLLACEVPALPPAPTLMPIAFPLPENITKGSKFRVTFASYSALARTHAYLGLERMLACEGSAWLPPKRWGEPLIVTEMDARGGRVNGDRVLWETLRPAQRRRLVAPDGGSMLLAVRSDGGPFTAWASVFERTSKRIAERFDPRFPHVHPHRLRHTFAMA
;
A
#
# COMPACT_ATOMS: atom_id res chain seq x y z
N MET A 1 -16.54 15.90 11.23
CA MET A 1 -15.37 15.14 11.78
C MET A 1 -14.48 14.70 10.62
N ASP A 2 -13.23 15.11 10.63
CA ASP A 2 -12.27 14.90 9.56
C ASP A 2 -11.14 13.95 9.94
N LEU A 3 -10.52 13.34 8.92
CA LEU A 3 -9.34 12.49 9.05
C LEU A 3 -8.11 13.30 8.63
N ALA A 4 -7.19 13.50 9.54
CA ALA A 4 -5.90 14.11 9.30
C ALA A 4 -4.76 13.09 9.47
N PHE A 5 -3.59 13.44 8.93
CA PHE A 5 -2.38 12.63 9.10
C PHE A 5 -1.29 13.50 9.69
N PHE A 6 -0.71 13.04 10.78
CA PHE A 6 0.34 13.77 11.48
C PHE A 6 1.58 13.90 10.59
N SER A 7 2.13 15.11 10.53
CA SER A 7 3.48 15.36 10.04
C SER A 7 4.21 16.23 11.06
N ALA A 8 5.45 15.89 11.34
CA ALA A 8 6.31 16.69 12.20
C ALA A 8 7.05 17.80 11.43
N GLU A 9 6.74 18.03 10.16
CA GLU A 9 7.38 19.08 9.36
C GLU A 9 7.06 20.46 9.96
N GLY A 10 8.10 21.23 10.28
CA GLY A 10 7.98 22.57 10.87
C GLY A 10 7.63 22.60 12.36
N TRP A 11 7.77 21.48 13.08
CA TRP A 11 7.43 21.40 14.50
C TRP A 11 8.14 22.44 15.39
N GLU A 12 9.32 22.88 14.98
CA GLU A 12 10.10 23.90 15.69
C GLU A 12 9.33 25.23 15.81
N SER A 13 8.41 25.51 14.89
CA SER A 13 7.57 26.71 14.87
C SER A 13 6.26 26.56 15.66
N TRP A 14 5.98 25.39 16.23
CA TRP A 14 4.68 25.13 16.89
C TRP A 14 4.61 25.60 18.35
N GLY A 15 5.68 26.22 18.87
CA GLY A 15 5.72 26.70 20.25
C GLY A 15 5.82 25.57 21.28
N VAL A 16 6.22 24.36 20.87
CA VAL A 16 6.45 23.23 21.78
C VAL A 16 7.93 23.08 22.10
N SER A 17 8.26 22.65 23.31
CA SER A 17 9.63 22.51 23.81
C SER A 17 10.41 21.34 23.21
N ALA A 18 9.70 20.34 22.62
CA ALA A 18 10.33 19.18 22.03
C ALA A 18 9.48 18.64 20.86
N LYS A 19 10.14 17.94 19.93
CA LYS A 19 9.44 17.26 18.84
C LYS A 19 8.42 16.26 19.39
N PRO A 20 7.14 16.32 18.93
CA PRO A 20 6.11 15.39 19.37
C PRO A 20 6.50 13.94 19.09
N LEU A 21 6.31 13.04 20.08
CA LEU A 21 6.56 11.61 19.96
C LEU A 21 5.39 10.90 19.27
N ILE A 22 5.07 11.34 18.05
CA ILE A 22 4.00 10.77 17.22
C ILE A 22 4.65 10.27 15.93
N PRO A 23 4.40 9.02 15.51
CA PRO A 23 4.92 8.51 14.25
C PRO A 23 4.44 9.33 13.05
N GLU A 24 5.35 9.61 12.13
CA GLU A 24 5.03 10.32 10.88
C GLU A 24 3.95 9.55 10.08
N GLY A 25 2.94 10.28 9.58
CA GLY A 25 1.80 9.68 8.89
C GLY A 25 0.78 9.01 9.80
N MET A 26 0.87 9.20 11.12
CA MET A 26 -0.14 8.70 12.06
C MET A 26 -1.48 9.34 11.77
N ALA A 27 -2.50 8.50 11.62
CA ALA A 27 -3.86 8.95 11.37
C ALA A 27 -4.49 9.51 12.65
N MET A 28 -5.21 10.62 12.53
CA MET A 28 -5.91 11.29 13.63
C MET A 28 -7.31 11.70 13.18
N LEU A 29 -8.27 11.67 14.08
CA LEU A 29 -9.60 12.25 13.90
C LEU A 29 -9.64 13.64 14.51
N VAL A 30 -10.16 14.59 13.75
CA VAL A 30 -10.27 16.00 14.17
C VAL A 30 -11.75 16.38 14.16
N GLY A 31 -12.23 16.97 15.25
CA GLY A 31 -13.58 17.53 15.33
C GLY A 31 -13.68 18.83 14.55
N ASP A 32 -14.89 19.19 14.14
CA ASP A 32 -15.15 20.41 13.37
C ASP A 32 -14.84 21.68 14.18
N ASP A 33 -14.88 21.59 15.52
CA ASP A 33 -14.57 22.67 16.44
C ASP A 33 -13.09 22.72 16.87
N LEU A 34 -12.27 21.77 16.42
CA LEU A 34 -10.85 21.63 16.78
C LEU A 34 -10.57 21.53 18.29
N ARG A 35 -11.56 21.18 19.09
CA ARG A 35 -11.39 21.03 20.55
C ARG A 35 -10.95 19.61 20.90
N PHE A 36 -10.05 19.51 21.88
CA PHE A 36 -9.55 18.24 22.42
C PHE A 36 -9.90 18.04 23.90
N GLU A 37 -10.35 19.10 24.56
CA GLU A 37 -10.79 19.08 25.94
C GLU A 37 -12.10 19.84 26.09
N SER A 38 -12.95 19.41 26.99
CA SER A 38 -14.16 20.13 27.38
C SER A 38 -13.79 21.30 28.32
N GLY A 39 -14.70 22.27 28.47
CA GLY A 39 -14.48 23.44 29.33
C GLY A 39 -14.25 23.11 30.81
N ASP A 40 -14.57 21.88 31.25
CA ASP A 40 -14.31 21.34 32.60
C ASP A 40 -12.96 20.57 32.69
N GLY A 41 -12.12 20.64 31.67
CA GLY A 41 -10.81 19.97 31.62
C GLY A 41 -10.86 18.47 31.35
N ARG A 42 -12.04 17.89 31.06
CA ARG A 42 -12.16 16.49 30.70
C ARG A 42 -11.74 16.28 29.24
N ARG A 43 -11.00 15.20 28.99
CA ARG A 43 -10.64 14.81 27.63
C ARG A 43 -11.90 14.50 26.81
N LEU A 44 -12.00 15.14 25.66
CA LEU A 44 -13.06 14.82 24.71
C LEU A 44 -12.90 13.41 24.17
N ARG A 45 -14.02 12.81 23.76
CA ARG A 45 -14.07 11.43 23.22
C ARG A 45 -13.10 11.20 22.06
N LEU A 46 -12.90 12.20 21.21
CA LEU A 46 -11.94 12.13 20.11
C LEU A 46 -10.48 12.07 20.56
N SER A 47 -10.12 12.72 21.68
CA SER A 47 -8.77 12.59 22.26
C SER A 47 -8.46 11.14 22.61
N LEU A 48 -9.42 10.41 23.19
CA LEU A 48 -9.27 9.00 23.55
C LEU A 48 -9.19 8.09 22.31
N VAL A 49 -9.95 8.38 21.26
CA VAL A 49 -9.84 7.67 19.99
C VAL A 49 -8.44 7.87 19.36
N ASN A 50 -7.93 9.12 19.38
CA ASN A 50 -6.60 9.43 18.88
C ASN A 50 -5.49 8.82 19.75
N GLU A 51 -5.70 8.68 21.05
CA GLU A 51 -4.79 7.96 21.94
C GLU A 51 -4.67 6.48 21.50
N TRP A 52 -5.79 5.79 21.28
CA TRP A 52 -5.75 4.43 20.76
C TRP A 52 -5.09 4.34 19.38
N LEU A 53 -5.37 5.27 18.47
CA LEU A 53 -4.74 5.28 17.14
C LEU A 53 -3.22 5.37 17.25
N ARG A 54 -2.68 6.17 18.19
CA ARG A 54 -1.23 6.29 18.42
C ARG A 54 -0.60 5.01 18.97
N LEU A 55 -1.38 4.14 19.62
CA LEU A 55 -0.91 2.85 20.13
C LEU A 55 -0.88 1.74 19.06
N LEU A 56 -1.47 1.95 17.89
CA LEU A 56 -1.53 0.94 16.83
C LEU A 56 -0.17 0.29 16.46
N PRO A 57 0.95 1.03 16.40
CA PRO A 57 2.25 0.44 16.10
C PRO A 57 2.68 -0.64 17.07
N VAL A 58 2.30 -0.54 18.34
CA VAL A 58 2.68 -1.47 19.42
C VAL A 58 1.56 -2.43 19.81
N SER A 59 0.32 -2.20 19.34
CA SER A 59 -0.87 -3.01 19.66
C SER A 59 -1.36 -3.88 18.49
N GLY A 60 -0.43 -4.47 17.74
CA GLY A 60 -0.74 -5.46 16.69
C GLY A 60 -1.01 -4.90 15.30
N CYS A 61 -0.83 -3.59 15.07
CA CYS A 61 -0.96 -2.96 13.76
C CYS A 61 0.28 -2.11 13.38
N PRO A 62 1.45 -2.72 13.20
CA PRO A 62 2.71 -2.01 12.96
C PRO A 62 2.78 -1.36 11.57
N ALA A 63 1.90 -1.74 10.62
CA ALA A 63 1.96 -1.25 9.25
C ALA A 63 1.28 0.12 9.09
N PRO A 64 2.01 1.21 8.74
CA PRO A 64 1.44 2.54 8.58
C PRO A 64 0.28 2.61 7.58
N SER A 65 0.31 1.77 6.53
CA SER A 65 -0.76 1.70 5.53
C SER A 65 -2.13 1.27 6.10
N SER A 66 -2.15 0.67 7.29
CA SER A 66 -3.39 0.25 7.95
C SER A 66 -3.97 1.32 8.87
N TRP A 67 -3.17 2.25 9.38
CA TRP A 67 -3.63 3.27 10.36
C TRP A 67 -4.77 4.13 9.82
N GLY A 68 -4.63 4.62 8.57
CA GLY A 68 -5.70 5.39 7.93
C GLY A 68 -6.98 4.59 7.70
N THR A 69 -6.90 3.27 7.50
CA THR A 69 -8.07 2.40 7.40
C THR A 69 -8.78 2.27 8.74
N TYR A 70 -8.01 2.07 9.82
CA TYR A 70 -8.55 1.97 11.18
C TYR A 70 -9.22 3.28 11.61
N ALA A 71 -8.56 4.41 11.34
CA ALA A 71 -9.13 5.72 11.64
C ALA A 71 -10.42 6.00 10.86
N ARG A 72 -10.51 5.63 9.57
CA ARG A 72 -11.76 5.76 8.78
C ARG A 72 -12.89 4.94 9.39
N ILE A 73 -12.62 3.71 9.82
CA ILE A 73 -13.64 2.85 10.46
C ILE A 73 -14.13 3.47 11.75
N LEU A 74 -13.23 4.00 12.59
CA LEU A 74 -13.62 4.70 13.83
C LEU A 74 -14.37 6.00 13.54
N ARG A 75 -13.98 6.76 12.52
CA ARG A 75 -14.72 7.94 12.08
C ARG A 75 -16.15 7.58 11.68
N ASP A 76 -16.30 6.57 10.82
CA ASP A 76 -17.62 6.15 10.33
C ASP A 76 -18.52 5.66 11.47
N TRP A 77 -17.93 5.02 12.48
CA TRP A 77 -18.64 4.60 13.71
C TRP A 77 -18.99 5.80 14.60
N ALA A 78 -18.07 6.74 14.82
CA ALA A 78 -18.31 7.93 15.62
C ALA A 78 -19.37 8.84 14.99
N VAL A 79 -19.35 9.00 13.65
CA VAL A 79 -20.38 9.75 12.92
C VAL A 79 -21.76 9.10 13.11
N ALA A 80 -21.85 7.78 12.98
CA ALA A 80 -23.11 7.08 13.23
C ALA A 80 -23.58 7.22 14.68
N ALA A 81 -22.67 7.21 15.64
CA ALA A 81 -22.98 7.44 17.05
C ALA A 81 -23.54 8.85 17.28
N ASP A 82 -22.92 9.87 16.70
CA ASP A 82 -23.37 11.25 16.77
C ASP A 82 -24.76 11.45 16.09
N GLU A 83 -24.97 10.87 14.90
CA GLU A 83 -26.25 10.91 14.17
C GLU A 83 -27.40 10.33 15.01
N HIS A 84 -27.14 9.37 15.89
CA HIS A 84 -28.13 8.73 16.76
C HIS A 84 -28.10 9.20 18.23
N GLY A 85 -27.33 10.23 18.55
CA GLY A 85 -27.22 10.77 19.91
C GLY A 85 -26.66 9.76 20.94
N VAL A 86 -25.78 8.83 20.48
CA VAL A 86 -25.12 7.82 21.31
C VAL A 86 -23.66 8.18 21.48
N GLY A 87 -23.17 8.17 22.72
CA GLY A 87 -21.73 8.35 22.95
C GLY A 87 -20.94 7.11 22.56
N ILE A 88 -19.74 7.28 21.97
CA ILE A 88 -18.87 6.14 21.63
C ILE A 88 -18.38 5.33 22.85
N PHE A 89 -18.50 5.87 24.05
CA PHE A 89 -18.25 5.21 25.34
C PHE A 89 -19.52 5.14 26.20
N ASP A 90 -20.68 5.11 25.56
CA ASP A 90 -21.97 4.98 26.23
C ASP A 90 -22.14 3.57 26.85
N THR A 91 -23.30 3.34 27.50
CA THR A 91 -23.62 2.03 28.08
C THR A 91 -23.63 0.94 27.03
N ARG A 92 -23.32 -0.29 27.43
CA ARG A 92 -23.31 -1.45 26.54
C ARG A 92 -24.62 -1.61 25.77
N ASP A 93 -25.74 -1.36 26.40
CA ASP A 93 -27.07 -1.55 25.77
C ASP A 93 -27.33 -0.51 24.68
N ARG A 94 -26.95 0.76 24.92
CA ARG A 94 -27.04 1.81 23.91
C ARG A 94 -26.09 1.56 22.74
N LEU A 95 -24.86 1.11 23.01
CA LEU A 95 -23.91 0.75 21.97
C LEU A 95 -24.34 -0.49 21.16
N LYS A 96 -25.01 -1.47 21.78
CA LYS A 96 -25.62 -2.61 21.08
C LYS A 96 -26.78 -2.18 20.19
N ALA A 97 -27.64 -1.29 20.70
CA ALA A 97 -28.74 -0.72 19.91
C ALA A 97 -28.18 0.05 18.69
N LEU A 98 -27.17 0.90 18.90
CA LEU A 98 -26.47 1.58 17.82
C LEU A 98 -25.86 0.60 16.80
N LEU A 99 -25.20 -0.46 17.28
CA LEU A 99 -24.62 -1.48 16.40
C LEU A 99 -25.68 -2.16 15.52
N SER A 100 -26.88 -2.38 16.06
CA SER A 100 -27.99 -2.95 15.31
C SER A 100 -28.48 -2.00 14.22
N VAL A 101 -28.68 -0.72 14.52
CA VAL A 101 -29.06 0.30 13.54
C VAL A 101 -27.97 0.46 12.47
N TYR A 102 -26.71 0.61 12.89
CA TYR A 102 -25.56 0.71 11.99
C TYR A 102 -25.46 -0.51 11.04
N ALA A 103 -25.76 -1.73 11.54
CA ALA A 103 -25.77 -2.93 10.72
C ALA A 103 -26.85 -2.89 9.63
N VAL A 104 -28.04 -2.37 9.93
CA VAL A 104 -29.13 -2.19 8.96
C VAL A 104 -28.79 -1.12 7.94
N GLU A 105 -28.33 0.03 8.36
CA GLU A 105 -27.93 1.14 7.46
C GLU A 105 -26.84 0.72 6.49
N ARG A 106 -25.85 -0.06 6.97
CA ARG A 106 -24.73 -0.56 6.14
C ARG A 106 -25.08 -1.79 5.29
N SER A 107 -26.30 -2.33 5.37
CA SER A 107 -26.78 -3.45 4.56
C SER A 107 -28.01 -3.15 3.72
N CYS A 108 -28.94 -2.31 4.21
CA CYS A 108 -30.23 -2.06 3.58
C CYS A 108 -30.55 -0.57 3.38
N GLY A 109 -29.70 0.34 3.92
CA GLY A 109 -29.87 1.78 3.79
C GLY A 109 -29.46 2.30 2.41
N ASP A 110 -28.85 3.50 2.35
CA ASP A 110 -28.35 4.08 1.10
C ASP A 110 -27.33 3.15 0.43
N PRO A 111 -27.55 2.71 -0.83
CA PRO A 111 -26.63 1.82 -1.55
C PRO A 111 -25.18 2.32 -1.60
N LYS A 112 -24.95 3.64 -1.57
CA LYS A 112 -23.60 4.23 -1.53
C LYS A 112 -22.86 3.95 -0.22
N ARG A 113 -23.60 3.69 0.85
CA ARG A 113 -23.06 3.40 2.20
C ARG A 113 -23.00 1.89 2.49
N HIS A 114 -23.45 1.02 1.60
CA HIS A 114 -23.46 -0.43 1.81
C HIS A 114 -22.05 -1.01 1.93
N LEU A 115 -21.88 -1.89 2.91
CA LEU A 115 -20.64 -2.63 3.14
C LEU A 115 -20.79 -4.10 2.74
N ARG A 116 -19.88 -4.57 1.89
CA ARG A 116 -19.77 -6.01 1.62
C ARG A 116 -19.34 -6.75 2.89
N ALA A 117 -19.73 -8.01 3.02
CA ALA A 117 -19.45 -8.83 4.22
C ALA A 117 -17.98 -8.79 4.66
N LYS A 118 -17.02 -8.81 3.74
CA LYS A 118 -15.59 -8.72 4.06
C LYS A 118 -15.22 -7.38 4.70
N THR A 119 -15.73 -6.26 4.15
CA THR A 119 -15.49 -4.92 4.69
C THR A 119 -16.20 -4.75 6.03
N TRP A 120 -17.44 -5.22 6.15
CA TRP A 120 -18.17 -5.26 7.41
C TRP A 120 -17.39 -6.00 8.50
N ASN A 121 -16.89 -7.20 8.20
CA ASN A 121 -16.10 -7.99 9.16
C ASN A 121 -14.81 -7.27 9.57
N GLN A 122 -14.20 -6.51 8.66
CA GLN A 122 -13.06 -5.64 9.01
C GLN A 122 -13.47 -4.54 9.98
N HIS A 123 -14.64 -3.87 9.78
CA HIS A 123 -15.18 -2.90 10.73
C HIS A 123 -15.38 -3.54 12.11
N MET A 124 -16.03 -4.70 12.17
CA MET A 124 -16.27 -5.42 13.44
C MET A 124 -14.96 -5.82 14.14
N SER A 125 -13.94 -6.19 13.38
CA SER A 125 -12.62 -6.52 13.93
C SER A 125 -11.94 -5.29 14.54
N VAL A 126 -11.94 -4.16 13.83
CA VAL A 126 -11.30 -2.91 14.29
C VAL A 126 -12.05 -2.36 15.52
N LEU A 127 -13.38 -2.30 15.46
CA LEU A 127 -14.20 -1.87 16.60
C LEU A 127 -14.02 -2.80 17.81
N GLY A 128 -13.89 -4.11 17.57
CA GLY A 128 -13.61 -5.08 18.63
C GLY A 128 -12.24 -4.88 19.28
N LEU A 129 -11.23 -4.48 18.53
CA LEU A 129 -9.91 -4.11 19.06
C LEU A 129 -9.99 -2.82 19.88
N PHE A 130 -10.65 -1.80 19.34
CA PHE A 130 -10.83 -0.52 19.99
C PHE A 130 -11.56 -0.65 21.34
N TYR A 131 -12.72 -1.31 21.37
CA TYR A 131 -13.48 -1.45 22.62
C TYR A 131 -12.82 -2.36 23.65
N ARG A 132 -12.05 -3.36 23.24
CA ARG A 132 -11.24 -4.14 24.20
C ARG A 132 -10.17 -3.29 24.86
N TRP A 133 -9.50 -2.44 24.10
CA TRP A 133 -8.59 -1.45 24.66
C TRP A 133 -9.33 -0.47 25.58
N ALA A 134 -10.45 0.10 25.14
CA ALA A 134 -11.22 1.06 25.93
C ALA A 134 -11.70 0.48 27.28
N VAL A 135 -12.06 -0.80 27.31
CA VAL A 135 -12.41 -1.49 28.56
C VAL A 135 -11.17 -1.73 29.43
N ALA A 136 -10.06 -2.13 28.85
CA ALA A 136 -8.80 -2.36 29.58
C ALA A 136 -8.26 -1.09 30.23
N GLU A 137 -8.41 0.08 29.56
CA GLU A 137 -8.00 1.39 30.06
C GLU A 137 -9.09 2.08 30.92
N GLY A 138 -10.24 1.43 31.15
CA GLY A 138 -11.34 1.98 31.97
C GLY A 138 -12.16 3.08 31.32
N HIS A 139 -12.04 3.29 29.99
CA HIS A 139 -12.82 4.28 29.24
C HIS A 139 -14.21 3.79 28.87
N ALA A 140 -14.44 2.48 28.84
CA ALA A 140 -15.73 1.85 28.60
C ALA A 140 -16.00 0.75 29.63
N ALA A 141 -17.24 0.61 30.04
CA ALA A 141 -17.63 -0.40 31.03
C ALA A 141 -17.63 -1.83 30.48
N ALA A 142 -17.91 -1.99 29.16
CA ALA A 142 -17.95 -3.29 28.50
C ALA A 142 -17.85 -3.15 26.98
N VAL A 143 -17.46 -4.24 26.30
CA VAL A 143 -17.51 -4.30 24.84
C VAL A 143 -18.96 -4.42 24.34
N PRO A 144 -19.34 -3.75 23.23
CA PRO A 144 -20.70 -3.80 22.68
C PRO A 144 -21.00 -5.08 21.89
N PHE A 145 -20.09 -6.04 21.87
CA PHE A 145 -20.21 -7.27 21.09
C PHE A 145 -20.57 -8.47 21.94
N THR A 146 -21.28 -9.42 21.36
CA THR A 146 -21.46 -10.76 21.86
C THR A 146 -20.48 -11.70 21.14
N TYR A 147 -19.86 -12.61 21.88
CA TYR A 147 -18.95 -13.60 21.36
C TYR A 147 -19.47 -15.00 21.64
N ARG A 148 -19.33 -15.89 20.67
CA ARG A 148 -19.60 -17.31 20.84
C ARG A 148 -18.31 -18.12 20.66
N GLN A 149 -18.26 -19.27 21.29
CA GLN A 149 -17.18 -20.22 21.03
C GLN A 149 -17.30 -20.76 19.61
N GLY A 150 -16.19 -20.84 18.93
CA GLY A 150 -16.05 -21.39 17.59
C GLY A 150 -14.77 -22.17 17.48
N VAL A 151 -14.62 -22.89 16.37
CA VAL A 151 -13.44 -23.71 16.07
C VAL A 151 -12.79 -23.16 14.81
N ALA A 152 -11.48 -22.90 14.89
CA ALA A 152 -10.67 -22.58 13.72
C ALA A 152 -9.77 -23.78 13.39
N LEU A 153 -9.84 -24.21 12.13
CA LEU A 153 -8.98 -25.24 11.57
C LEU A 153 -7.73 -24.56 10.99
N TYR A 154 -6.58 -24.85 11.56
CA TYR A 154 -5.28 -24.53 10.99
C TYR A 154 -4.68 -25.83 10.43
N ALA A 155 -3.76 -25.74 9.47
CA ALA A 155 -3.26 -26.87 8.70
C ALA A 155 -2.89 -28.12 9.55
N GLU A 156 -2.49 -27.95 10.82
CA GLU A 156 -2.07 -29.02 11.72
C GLU A 156 -2.72 -28.97 13.11
N SER A 157 -3.68 -28.04 13.35
CA SER A 157 -4.28 -27.92 14.67
C SER A 157 -5.70 -27.35 14.64
N VAL A 158 -6.51 -27.83 15.57
CA VAL A 158 -7.84 -27.31 15.87
C VAL A 158 -7.73 -26.38 17.09
N ARG A 159 -8.13 -25.11 16.93
CA ARG A 159 -8.11 -24.18 18.05
C ARG A 159 -9.51 -23.66 18.34
N GLN A 160 -9.85 -23.60 19.61
CA GLN A 160 -11.03 -22.86 20.05
C GLN A 160 -10.77 -21.36 19.91
N ILE A 161 -11.70 -20.67 19.29
CA ILE A 161 -11.65 -19.21 19.10
C ILE A 161 -12.95 -18.57 19.56
N LEU A 162 -12.87 -17.31 19.98
CA LEU A 162 -14.05 -16.48 20.21
C LEU A 162 -14.42 -15.78 18.88
N VAL A 163 -15.61 -16.07 18.40
CA VAL A 163 -16.16 -15.48 17.17
C VAL A 163 -17.13 -14.38 17.56
N ASN A 164 -16.89 -13.18 17.05
CA ASN A 164 -17.83 -12.06 17.20
C ASN A 164 -19.11 -12.35 16.40
N GLU A 165 -20.24 -12.37 17.05
CA GLU A 165 -21.55 -12.68 16.43
C GLU A 165 -22.00 -11.61 15.44
N ALA A 166 -21.49 -10.37 15.55
CA ALA A 166 -21.77 -9.32 14.58
C ALA A 166 -21.09 -9.56 13.21
N THR A 167 -20.21 -10.57 13.10
CA THR A 167 -19.58 -10.89 11.81
C THR A 167 -20.55 -11.57 10.85
N ARG A 168 -20.43 -11.24 9.56
CA ARG A 168 -21.26 -11.81 8.49
C ARG A 168 -20.53 -12.95 7.80
N ARG A 169 -21.29 -13.96 7.38
CA ARG A 169 -20.76 -15.02 6.51
C ARG A 169 -20.25 -14.37 5.21
N THR A 170 -18.97 -14.54 4.94
CA THR A 170 -18.40 -14.13 3.66
C THR A 170 -18.79 -15.19 2.61
N PRO A 171 -19.51 -14.84 1.54
CA PRO A 171 -19.76 -15.78 0.46
C PRO A 171 -18.42 -16.35 -0.02
N LYS A 172 -18.39 -17.65 -0.31
CA LYS A 172 -17.24 -18.22 -1.04
C LYS A 172 -17.10 -17.38 -2.30
N ALA A 173 -15.94 -16.78 -2.48
CA ALA A 173 -15.70 -15.99 -3.68
C ALA A 173 -15.92 -16.91 -4.89
N HIS A 174 -16.92 -16.61 -5.73
CA HIS A 174 -16.85 -17.00 -7.13
C HIS A 174 -15.67 -16.22 -7.70
N VAL A 175 -14.47 -16.79 -7.54
CA VAL A 175 -13.24 -16.14 -8.00
C VAL A 175 -13.17 -16.36 -9.49
N THR A 176 -13.82 -15.51 -10.24
CA THR A 176 -13.36 -15.26 -11.60
C THR A 176 -12.02 -14.52 -11.42
N ILE A 177 -10.93 -15.25 -11.49
CA ILE A 177 -9.59 -14.66 -11.44
C ILE A 177 -9.50 -13.73 -12.64
N LYS A 178 -9.40 -12.44 -12.36
CA LYS A 178 -9.30 -11.42 -13.40
C LYS A 178 -7.83 -11.38 -13.86
N TYR A 179 -7.46 -12.24 -14.79
CA TYR A 179 -6.19 -12.23 -15.49
C TYR A 179 -6.34 -11.58 -16.88
N LEU A 180 -5.26 -11.34 -17.57
CA LEU A 180 -5.22 -10.95 -18.98
C LEU A 180 -5.00 -12.22 -19.83
N ALA A 181 -5.75 -12.39 -20.89
CA ALA A 181 -5.38 -13.31 -21.93
C ALA A 181 -4.04 -12.92 -22.55
N GLU A 182 -3.33 -13.84 -23.14
CA GLU A 182 -1.95 -13.67 -23.62
C GLU A 182 -1.81 -12.50 -24.62
N ASP A 183 -2.75 -12.39 -25.55
CA ASP A 183 -2.84 -11.29 -26.51
C ASP A 183 -3.02 -9.94 -25.81
N PHE A 184 -3.89 -9.86 -24.79
CA PHE A 184 -4.07 -8.65 -24.01
C PHE A 184 -2.87 -8.34 -23.12
N ALA A 185 -2.16 -9.34 -22.63
CA ALA A 185 -0.94 -9.12 -21.85
C ALA A 185 0.16 -8.52 -22.74
N THR A 186 0.35 -9.05 -23.95
CA THR A 186 1.26 -8.52 -24.95
C THR A 186 0.88 -7.09 -25.37
N MET A 187 -0.39 -6.86 -25.68
CA MET A 187 -0.93 -5.54 -26.01
C MET A 187 -0.68 -4.53 -24.89
N PHE A 188 -0.80 -4.95 -23.63
CA PHE A 188 -0.55 -4.08 -22.49
C PHE A 188 0.91 -3.68 -22.35
N VAL A 189 1.85 -4.62 -22.48
CA VAL A 189 3.30 -4.35 -22.42
C VAL A 189 3.74 -3.46 -23.58
N ASN A 190 3.26 -3.72 -24.81
CA ASN A 190 3.48 -2.85 -25.95
C ASN A 190 2.91 -1.44 -25.70
N GLY A 191 1.70 -1.37 -25.16
CA GLY A 191 1.08 -0.13 -24.77
C GLY A 191 1.88 0.66 -23.71
N LEU A 192 2.46 0.01 -22.71
CA LEU A 192 3.36 0.64 -21.73
C LEU A 192 4.62 1.23 -22.39
N ALA A 193 5.15 0.55 -23.39
CA ALA A 193 6.26 1.00 -24.19
C ALA A 193 5.90 2.07 -25.25
N GLY A 194 4.62 2.48 -25.33
CA GLY A 194 4.16 3.46 -26.30
C GLY A 194 3.92 2.92 -27.70
N LEU A 195 4.03 1.61 -27.88
CA LEU A 195 3.84 0.91 -29.13
C LEU A 195 2.35 0.63 -29.40
N ARG A 196 2.04 0.24 -30.63
CA ARG A 196 0.76 -0.34 -31.04
C ARG A 196 0.61 -1.76 -30.49
N PRO A 197 -0.60 -2.36 -30.52
CA PRO A 197 -0.83 -3.72 -30.07
C PRO A 197 0.09 -4.77 -30.71
N ASP A 198 0.42 -4.59 -31.97
CA ASP A 198 1.29 -5.48 -32.75
C ASP A 198 2.79 -5.28 -32.51
N GLY A 199 3.15 -4.34 -31.64
CA GLY A 199 4.55 -4.02 -31.32
C GLY A 199 5.21 -3.01 -32.26
N THR A 200 4.51 -2.50 -33.26
CA THR A 200 5.02 -1.46 -34.17
C THR A 200 4.95 -0.07 -33.50
N GLU A 201 5.67 0.90 -34.06
CA GLU A 201 5.63 2.28 -33.58
C GLU A 201 4.23 2.90 -33.77
N ASP A 202 3.79 3.68 -32.77
CA ASP A 202 2.51 4.39 -32.86
C ASP A 202 2.69 5.69 -33.63
N GLU A 203 2.64 5.61 -34.95
CA GLU A 203 2.74 6.72 -35.85
C GLU A 203 1.34 7.30 -36.18
N GLY A 204 1.27 8.60 -36.53
CA GLY A 204 0.05 9.23 -37.03
C GLY A 204 -0.67 10.15 -36.04
N PRO A 205 -1.86 10.65 -36.43
CA PRO A 205 -2.66 11.56 -35.63
C PRO A 205 -3.07 10.94 -34.32
N GLY A 206 -2.81 11.63 -33.18
CA GLY A 206 -3.12 11.11 -31.85
C GLY A 206 -2.14 10.06 -31.34
N ARG A 207 -0.95 9.92 -31.96
CA ARG A 207 0.12 9.07 -31.44
C ARG A 207 0.40 9.36 -29.97
N PHE A 208 0.77 8.34 -29.24
CA PHE A 208 1.12 8.49 -27.84
C PHE A 208 2.44 9.24 -27.68
N ARG A 209 2.39 10.36 -26.95
CA ARG A 209 3.57 11.18 -26.62
C ARG A 209 3.94 11.04 -25.13
N GLY A 210 3.92 9.81 -24.64
CA GLY A 210 4.28 9.50 -23.25
C GLY A 210 5.77 9.67 -22.98
N ARG A 211 6.10 9.81 -21.70
CA ARG A 211 7.47 9.84 -21.19
C ARG A 211 7.83 8.51 -20.55
N HIS A 212 9.12 8.21 -20.46
CA HIS A 212 9.64 7.02 -19.76
C HIS A 212 9.09 5.69 -20.29
N LEU A 213 9.05 5.58 -21.61
CA LEU A 213 8.48 4.42 -22.28
C LEU A 213 9.33 3.16 -22.06
N ALA A 214 10.67 3.29 -22.08
CA ALA A 214 11.56 2.19 -21.78
C ALA A 214 11.37 1.68 -20.34
N ARG A 215 11.29 2.60 -19.35
CA ARG A 215 10.96 2.25 -17.95
C ARG A 215 9.63 1.50 -17.84
N ASN A 216 8.58 2.07 -18.43
CA ASN A 216 7.23 1.54 -18.26
C ASN A 216 7.10 0.15 -18.91
N GLY A 217 7.67 -0.03 -20.10
CA GLY A 217 7.69 -1.31 -20.82
C GLY A 217 8.53 -2.36 -20.07
N ALA A 218 9.75 -1.99 -19.64
CA ALA A 218 10.64 -2.89 -18.91
C ALA A 218 10.03 -3.39 -17.59
N VAL A 219 9.53 -2.47 -16.77
CA VAL A 219 8.90 -2.84 -15.49
C VAL A 219 7.59 -3.60 -15.71
N GLY A 220 6.79 -3.24 -16.72
CA GLY A 220 5.57 -3.96 -17.08
C GLY A 220 5.83 -5.41 -17.45
N GLU A 221 6.83 -5.66 -18.31
CA GLU A 221 7.24 -7.02 -18.70
C GLU A 221 7.86 -7.80 -17.53
N LEU A 222 8.71 -7.15 -16.72
CA LEU A 222 9.27 -7.77 -15.52
C LEU A 222 8.16 -8.21 -14.54
N VAL A 223 7.16 -7.36 -14.31
CA VAL A 223 6.02 -7.67 -13.43
C VAL A 223 5.16 -8.80 -14.00
N LEU A 224 4.95 -8.83 -15.32
CA LEU A 224 4.19 -9.86 -15.97
C LEU A 224 4.90 -11.22 -15.92
N SER A 225 6.23 -11.24 -16.10
CA SER A 225 7.03 -12.48 -16.12
C SER A 225 7.38 -13.02 -14.75
N SER A 226 7.34 -12.19 -13.67
CA SER A 226 7.80 -12.60 -12.34
C SER A 226 6.77 -12.45 -11.21
N GLY A 227 5.64 -11.82 -11.49
CA GLY A 227 4.47 -11.71 -10.60
C GLY A 227 4.72 -11.03 -9.26
N PRO A 228 5.54 -9.98 -9.12
CA PRO A 228 5.72 -9.26 -7.86
C PRO A 228 4.48 -8.43 -7.52
N ARG A 229 4.31 -8.14 -6.25
CA ARG A 229 3.27 -7.20 -5.79
C ARG A 229 3.67 -5.76 -6.06
N LEU A 230 2.69 -4.86 -6.10
CA LEU A 230 2.93 -3.42 -6.31
C LEU A 230 4.05 -2.87 -5.42
N GLN A 231 4.02 -3.15 -4.12
CA GLN A 231 5.05 -2.68 -3.20
C GLN A 231 6.42 -3.27 -3.53
N GLU A 232 6.49 -4.54 -3.91
CA GLU A 232 7.73 -5.26 -4.20
C GLU A 232 8.46 -4.61 -5.40
N PHE A 233 7.82 -4.48 -6.55
CA PHE A 233 8.49 -3.89 -7.71
C PHE A 233 8.64 -2.36 -7.63
N THR A 234 7.80 -1.67 -6.84
CA THR A 234 7.93 -0.23 -6.64
C THR A 234 9.18 0.12 -5.82
N TYR A 235 9.52 -0.70 -4.82
CA TYR A 235 10.64 -0.44 -3.91
C TYR A 235 11.85 -1.35 -4.13
N LEU A 236 11.88 -2.07 -5.25
CA LEU A 236 13.04 -2.82 -5.69
C LEU A 236 14.18 -1.85 -6.02
N LEU A 237 15.40 -2.15 -5.58
CA LEU A 237 16.59 -1.40 -5.97
C LEU A 237 17.11 -1.89 -7.34
N ALA A 238 17.74 -1.00 -8.08
CA ALA A 238 18.35 -1.38 -9.38
C ALA A 238 19.40 -2.49 -9.26
N CYS A 239 20.18 -2.47 -8.17
CA CYS A 239 21.19 -3.48 -7.87
C CYS A 239 20.62 -4.86 -7.41
N GLU A 240 19.34 -4.94 -7.11
CA GLU A 240 18.65 -6.19 -6.75
C GLU A 240 18.05 -6.92 -7.96
N VAL A 241 18.10 -6.32 -9.14
CA VAL A 241 17.73 -7.00 -10.39
C VAL A 241 18.77 -8.08 -10.68
N PRO A 242 18.37 -9.34 -10.90
CA PRO A 242 19.31 -10.41 -11.24
C PRO A 242 20.17 -10.06 -12.44
N ALA A 243 21.42 -10.50 -12.43
CA ALA A 243 22.30 -10.35 -13.58
C ALA A 243 21.70 -11.04 -14.82
N LEU A 244 21.88 -10.42 -15.98
CA LEU A 244 21.46 -11.03 -17.24
C LEU A 244 22.43 -12.17 -17.58
N PRO A 245 21.95 -13.41 -17.82
CA PRO A 245 22.79 -14.48 -18.32
C PRO A 245 23.49 -14.08 -19.64
N PRO A 246 24.70 -14.57 -19.90
CA PRO A 246 25.48 -14.21 -21.06
C PRO A 246 24.85 -14.64 -22.40
N ALA A 247 23.96 -15.63 -22.36
CA ALA A 247 23.23 -16.11 -23.52
C ALA A 247 21.73 -16.24 -23.23
N PRO A 248 20.86 -16.06 -24.26
CA PRO A 248 19.42 -16.29 -24.12
C PRO A 248 19.12 -17.69 -23.61
N THR A 249 18.16 -17.78 -22.68
CA THR A 249 17.72 -19.05 -22.10
C THR A 249 16.21 -19.08 -21.95
N LEU A 250 15.62 -20.27 -22.13
CA LEU A 250 14.22 -20.54 -21.81
C LEU A 250 14.02 -20.91 -20.33
N MET A 251 15.12 -21.21 -19.62
CA MET A 251 15.05 -21.52 -18.19
C MET A 251 14.68 -20.27 -17.40
N PRO A 252 13.70 -20.39 -16.48
CA PRO A 252 13.34 -19.29 -15.58
C PRO A 252 14.54 -18.88 -14.71
N ILE A 253 14.81 -17.58 -14.63
CA ILE A 253 15.92 -17.02 -13.87
C ILE A 253 15.43 -16.66 -12.48
N ALA A 254 16.08 -17.18 -11.44
CA ALA A 254 15.71 -16.93 -10.05
C ALA A 254 15.81 -15.43 -9.72
N PHE A 255 14.74 -14.91 -9.15
CA PHE A 255 14.60 -13.51 -8.77
C PHE A 255 14.23 -13.39 -7.29
N PRO A 256 15.21 -13.21 -6.38
CA PRO A 256 14.97 -13.04 -4.97
C PRO A 256 14.31 -11.70 -4.69
N LEU A 257 13.29 -11.70 -3.85
CA LEU A 257 12.58 -10.50 -3.38
C LEU A 257 12.84 -10.32 -1.89
N PRO A 258 13.47 -9.20 -1.47
CA PRO A 258 13.80 -8.93 -0.08
C PRO A 258 12.57 -8.90 0.83
N GLU A 259 12.70 -9.45 2.04
CA GLU A 259 11.58 -9.59 2.98
C GLU A 259 10.94 -8.26 3.34
N ASN A 260 11.72 -7.21 3.54
CA ASN A 260 11.22 -5.92 4.02
C ASN A 260 10.40 -5.12 2.99
N ILE A 261 10.41 -5.52 1.72
CA ILE A 261 9.49 -4.98 0.70
C ILE A 261 8.30 -5.91 0.44
N THR A 262 8.30 -7.13 0.98
CA THR A 262 7.20 -8.08 0.79
C THR A 262 6.10 -7.89 1.85
N LYS A 263 4.88 -8.30 1.52
CA LYS A 263 3.77 -8.28 2.48
C LYS A 263 3.99 -9.33 3.58
N GLY A 264 4.05 -8.87 4.83
CA GLY A 264 4.26 -9.72 6.00
C GLY A 264 5.72 -10.09 6.22
N SER A 265 6.66 -9.33 5.64
CA SER A 265 8.11 -9.49 5.83
C SER A 265 8.56 -10.95 5.63
N LYS A 266 8.23 -11.51 4.46
CA LYS A 266 8.59 -12.89 4.11
C LYS A 266 9.47 -12.86 2.87
N PHE A 267 10.74 -13.25 3.04
CA PHE A 267 11.62 -13.51 1.90
C PHE A 267 10.96 -14.52 0.95
N ARG A 268 11.05 -14.27 -0.34
CA ARG A 268 10.63 -15.24 -1.36
C ARG A 268 11.46 -15.10 -2.63
N VAL A 269 11.60 -16.20 -3.32
CA VAL A 269 12.16 -16.22 -4.66
C VAL A 269 11.00 -16.34 -5.64
N THR A 270 11.02 -15.54 -6.69
CA THR A 270 10.21 -15.68 -7.89
C THR A 270 11.13 -15.91 -9.08
N PHE A 271 10.60 -15.98 -10.29
CA PHE A 271 11.39 -16.24 -11.48
C PHE A 271 11.02 -15.22 -12.55
N ALA A 272 12.01 -14.81 -13.34
CA ALA A 272 11.83 -13.91 -14.47
C ALA A 272 12.29 -14.57 -15.78
N SER A 273 11.69 -14.20 -16.90
CA SER A 273 12.16 -14.62 -18.21
C SER A 273 13.42 -13.85 -18.62
N TYR A 274 14.21 -14.45 -19.50
CA TYR A 274 15.38 -13.78 -20.09
C TYR A 274 15.01 -12.47 -20.79
N SER A 275 13.92 -12.46 -21.58
CA SER A 275 13.46 -11.27 -22.30
C SER A 275 13.12 -10.11 -21.36
N ALA A 276 12.42 -10.39 -20.26
CA ALA A 276 12.06 -9.37 -19.27
C ALA A 276 13.30 -8.79 -18.57
N LEU A 277 14.28 -9.63 -18.24
CA LEU A 277 15.54 -9.17 -17.67
C LEU A 277 16.37 -8.39 -18.69
N ALA A 278 16.48 -8.86 -19.93
CA ALA A 278 17.21 -8.16 -20.99
C ALA A 278 16.65 -6.75 -21.23
N ARG A 279 15.32 -6.63 -21.30
CA ARG A 279 14.66 -5.33 -21.42
C ARG A 279 14.87 -4.45 -20.18
N THR A 280 14.87 -5.05 -19.00
CA THR A 280 15.14 -4.33 -17.75
C THR A 280 16.57 -3.81 -17.72
N HIS A 281 17.55 -4.62 -18.10
CA HIS A 281 18.97 -4.20 -18.20
C HIS A 281 19.18 -3.13 -19.27
N ALA A 282 18.50 -3.21 -20.41
CA ALA A 282 18.54 -2.15 -21.41
C ALA A 282 18.02 -0.81 -20.86
N TYR A 283 16.92 -0.83 -20.10
CA TYR A 283 16.43 0.36 -19.40
C TYR A 283 17.43 0.87 -18.35
N LEU A 284 18.03 -0.01 -17.56
CA LEU A 284 19.04 0.35 -16.56
C LEU A 284 20.26 1.01 -17.17
N GLY A 285 20.77 0.48 -18.30
CA GLY A 285 21.98 0.94 -18.96
C GLY A 285 21.80 2.17 -19.84
N LEU A 286 20.57 2.62 -20.10
CA LEU A 286 20.31 3.77 -20.95
C LEU A 286 19.42 4.81 -20.28
N GLU A 287 18.09 4.67 -20.34
CA GLU A 287 17.16 5.71 -19.86
C GLU A 287 17.34 6.02 -18.36
N ARG A 288 17.54 4.98 -17.54
CA ARG A 288 17.75 5.17 -16.09
C ARG A 288 19.12 5.80 -15.81
N MET A 289 20.16 5.33 -16.46
CA MET A 289 21.52 5.88 -16.29
C MET A 289 21.50 7.37 -16.62
N LEU A 290 20.98 7.78 -17.79
CA LEU A 290 20.88 9.18 -18.19
C LEU A 290 20.03 10.04 -17.23
N ALA A 291 19.02 9.47 -16.59
CA ALA A 291 18.20 10.18 -15.62
C ALA A 291 18.88 10.35 -14.25
N CYS A 292 19.80 9.46 -13.89
CA CYS A 292 20.49 9.46 -12.58
C CYS A 292 21.84 10.17 -12.64
N GLU A 293 22.58 10.04 -13.72
CA GLU A 293 23.92 10.62 -13.88
C GLU A 293 23.89 12.14 -13.66
N GLY A 294 24.64 12.61 -12.67
CA GLY A 294 24.68 14.02 -12.31
C GLY A 294 23.37 14.61 -11.74
N SER A 295 22.39 13.77 -11.42
CA SER A 295 21.11 14.22 -10.85
C SER A 295 21.33 14.85 -9.47
N ALA A 296 20.83 16.07 -9.31
CA ALA A 296 20.78 16.78 -8.03
C ALA A 296 19.55 16.41 -7.19
N TRP A 297 18.82 15.34 -7.55
CA TRP A 297 17.65 14.94 -6.80
C TRP A 297 18.00 14.55 -5.37
N LEU A 298 17.24 15.10 -4.42
CA LEU A 298 17.23 14.70 -3.02
C LEU A 298 15.80 14.38 -2.57
N PRO A 299 15.62 13.47 -1.62
CA PRO A 299 14.28 13.18 -1.09
C PRO A 299 13.70 14.43 -0.40
N PRO A 300 12.38 14.67 -0.54
CA PRO A 300 11.69 15.74 0.18
C PRO A 300 11.88 15.58 1.70
N LYS A 301 12.06 16.69 2.43
CA LYS A 301 12.27 16.71 3.90
C LYS A 301 11.22 15.91 4.68
N ARG A 302 9.94 15.92 4.22
CA ARG A 302 8.85 15.12 4.81
C ARG A 302 9.08 13.59 4.77
N TRP A 303 10.02 13.10 3.96
CA TRP A 303 10.38 11.67 3.95
C TRP A 303 11.46 11.36 4.99
N GLY A 304 12.06 12.37 5.59
CA GLY A 304 13.21 12.29 6.48
C GLY A 304 14.53 12.58 5.77
N GLU A 305 15.62 12.53 6.50
CA GLU A 305 16.96 12.85 6.00
C GLU A 305 17.37 11.95 4.84
N PRO A 306 18.09 12.45 3.84
CA PRO A 306 18.65 11.67 2.75
C PRO A 306 19.53 10.53 3.26
N LEU A 307 19.45 9.38 2.61
CA LEU A 307 20.33 8.25 2.82
C LEU A 307 21.34 8.18 1.68
N ILE A 308 22.46 8.86 1.88
CA ILE A 308 23.52 9.01 0.85
C ILE A 308 24.37 7.76 0.82
N VAL A 309 24.41 7.11 -0.33
CA VAL A 309 25.23 5.93 -0.58
C VAL A 309 26.56 6.38 -1.19
N THR A 310 27.67 5.99 -0.60
CA THR A 310 29.02 6.31 -1.10
C THR A 310 29.70 5.12 -1.77
N GLU A 311 29.40 3.91 -1.28
CA GLU A 311 29.92 2.65 -1.80
C GLU A 311 28.81 1.62 -1.84
N MET A 312 28.80 0.73 -2.82
CA MET A 312 27.76 -0.29 -2.91
C MET A 312 28.26 -1.58 -3.55
N ASP A 313 27.67 -2.68 -3.08
CA ASP A 313 27.76 -4.00 -3.69
C ASP A 313 26.38 -4.65 -3.84
N ALA A 314 26.32 -5.90 -4.30
CA ALA A 314 25.08 -6.63 -4.50
C ALA A 314 24.26 -6.82 -3.20
N ARG A 315 24.86 -6.79 -2.01
CA ARG A 315 24.21 -7.07 -0.73
C ARG A 315 23.92 -5.83 0.10
N GLY A 316 24.67 -4.76 -0.12
CA GLY A 316 24.57 -3.57 0.72
C GLY A 316 25.50 -2.45 0.27
N GLY A 317 25.63 -1.44 1.11
CA GLY A 317 26.49 -0.31 0.82
C GLY A 317 26.85 0.48 2.09
N ARG A 318 27.68 1.49 1.90
CA ARG A 318 27.99 2.47 2.92
C ARG A 318 26.99 3.63 2.79
N VAL A 319 26.12 3.76 3.78
CA VAL A 319 25.03 4.76 3.79
C VAL A 319 25.27 5.73 4.94
N ASN A 320 25.46 7.01 4.63
CA ASN A 320 25.82 8.05 5.60
C ASN A 320 27.02 7.65 6.49
N GLY A 321 27.97 6.88 5.93
CA GLY A 321 29.15 6.39 6.63
C GLY A 321 29.05 4.96 7.21
N ASP A 322 27.84 4.43 7.43
CA ASP A 322 27.62 3.13 8.04
C ASP A 322 27.37 2.03 7.00
N ARG A 323 27.80 0.79 7.30
CA ARG A 323 27.48 -0.38 6.48
C ARG A 323 26.02 -0.80 6.67
N VAL A 324 25.24 -0.82 5.58
CA VAL A 324 23.83 -1.18 5.58
C VAL A 324 23.56 -2.28 4.55
N LEU A 325 22.82 -3.33 4.94
CA LEU A 325 22.37 -4.38 4.03
C LEU A 325 21.05 -3.96 3.36
N TRP A 326 20.93 -4.11 2.05
CA TRP A 326 19.74 -3.68 1.31
C TRP A 326 18.47 -4.41 1.78
N GLU A 327 18.57 -5.69 2.12
CA GLU A 327 17.43 -6.48 2.60
C GLU A 327 16.82 -5.95 3.90
N THR A 328 17.58 -5.24 4.75
CA THR A 328 17.09 -4.68 6.00
C THR A 328 16.26 -3.42 5.82
N LEU A 329 16.37 -2.76 4.67
CA LEU A 329 15.72 -1.49 4.40
C LEU A 329 14.25 -1.64 4.03
N ARG A 330 13.39 -0.91 4.75
CA ARG A 330 11.95 -0.81 4.50
C ARG A 330 11.64 0.16 3.36
N PRO A 331 10.45 0.10 2.75
CA PRO A 331 10.04 1.00 1.67
C PRO A 331 10.29 2.48 1.95
N ALA A 332 10.00 2.94 3.18
CA ALA A 332 10.22 4.33 3.59
C ALA A 332 11.70 4.74 3.61
N GLN A 333 12.62 3.82 3.84
CA GLN A 333 14.06 4.06 3.78
C GLN A 333 14.56 3.97 2.34
N ARG A 334 14.15 2.94 1.58
CA ARG A 334 14.55 2.73 0.19
C ARG A 334 14.25 3.93 -0.71
N ARG A 335 13.09 4.58 -0.54
CA ARG A 335 12.74 5.79 -1.31
C ARG A 335 13.62 7.01 -1.02
N ARG A 336 14.44 6.98 0.05
CA ARG A 336 15.36 8.05 0.42
C ARG A 336 16.82 7.78 0.01
N LEU A 337 17.11 6.59 -0.51
CA LEU A 337 18.44 6.25 -0.97
C LEU A 337 18.82 7.09 -2.18
N VAL A 338 19.96 7.74 -2.09
CA VAL A 338 20.59 8.50 -3.18
C VAL A 338 21.84 7.73 -3.60
N ALA A 339 21.93 7.42 -4.90
CA ALA A 339 23.05 6.66 -5.44
C ALA A 339 24.34 7.48 -5.49
N PRO A 340 25.53 6.86 -5.54
CA PRO A 340 26.81 7.56 -5.59
C PRO A 340 26.97 8.46 -6.82
N ASP A 341 26.38 8.07 -7.96
CA ASP A 341 26.36 8.78 -9.23
C ASP A 341 25.23 9.80 -9.35
N GLY A 342 24.39 9.89 -8.32
CA GLY A 342 23.21 10.75 -8.26
C GLY A 342 21.90 10.00 -8.47
N GLY A 343 20.79 10.68 -8.16
CA GLY A 343 19.45 10.11 -8.29
C GLY A 343 19.12 9.01 -7.29
N SER A 344 17.95 8.42 -7.45
CA SER A 344 17.41 7.36 -6.57
C SER A 344 17.99 5.99 -6.89
N MET A 345 18.24 5.18 -5.87
CA MET A 345 18.61 3.77 -6.04
C MET A 345 17.47 2.85 -6.46
N LEU A 346 16.21 3.31 -6.46
CA LEU A 346 15.10 2.47 -6.90
C LEU A 346 15.26 2.07 -8.38
N LEU A 347 14.74 0.91 -8.72
CA LEU A 347 14.69 0.41 -10.10
C LEU A 347 14.07 1.47 -11.04
N ALA A 348 12.91 1.99 -10.69
CA ALA A 348 12.18 2.93 -11.53
C ALA A 348 12.38 4.37 -11.08
N VAL A 349 12.85 5.21 -12.00
CA VAL A 349 13.11 6.64 -11.76
C VAL A 349 12.33 7.55 -12.69
N ARG A 350 12.21 8.81 -12.31
CA ARG A 350 11.70 9.91 -13.14
C ARG A 350 12.86 10.57 -13.90
N SER A 351 12.54 11.51 -14.79
CA SER A 351 13.56 12.25 -15.60
C SER A 351 14.52 13.09 -14.76
N ASP A 352 14.14 13.44 -13.51
CA ASP A 352 14.98 14.17 -12.56
C ASP A 352 15.86 13.24 -11.69
N GLY A 353 15.89 11.94 -11.99
CA GLY A 353 16.56 10.92 -11.19
C GLY A 353 15.80 10.52 -9.92
N GLY A 354 14.71 11.18 -9.57
CA GLY A 354 13.91 10.84 -8.40
C GLY A 354 13.13 9.53 -8.56
N PRO A 355 12.69 8.88 -7.47
CA PRO A 355 11.99 7.60 -7.50
C PRO A 355 10.62 7.72 -8.17
N PHE A 356 10.24 6.71 -8.93
CA PHE A 356 8.92 6.60 -9.53
C PHE A 356 8.06 5.56 -8.78
N THR A 357 6.88 5.98 -8.30
CA THR A 357 5.99 5.13 -7.49
C THR A 357 4.54 5.12 -7.98
N ALA A 358 4.19 5.92 -8.99
CA ALA A 358 2.81 6.14 -9.44
C ALA A 358 2.32 5.10 -10.47
N TRP A 359 2.60 3.81 -10.23
CA TRP A 359 2.29 2.72 -11.18
C TRP A 359 0.80 2.55 -11.48
N ALA A 360 -0.08 2.74 -10.48
CA ALA A 360 -1.51 2.60 -10.68
C ALA A 360 -2.02 3.54 -11.78
N SER A 361 -1.59 4.81 -11.77
CA SER A 361 -2.01 5.79 -12.78
C SER A 361 -1.38 5.55 -14.15
N VAL A 362 -0.17 4.98 -14.24
CA VAL A 362 0.40 4.56 -15.53
C VAL A 362 -0.40 3.42 -16.13
N PHE A 363 -0.71 2.40 -15.33
CA PHE A 363 -1.47 1.23 -15.78
C PHE A 363 -2.90 1.61 -16.19
N GLU A 364 -3.56 2.47 -15.41
CA GLU A 364 -4.88 2.98 -15.73
C GLU A 364 -4.90 3.75 -17.05
N ARG A 365 -4.00 4.72 -17.23
CA ARG A 365 -3.90 5.51 -18.46
C ARG A 365 -3.57 4.66 -19.68
N THR A 366 -2.68 3.67 -19.53
CA THR A 366 -2.35 2.74 -20.62
C THR A 366 -3.56 1.88 -20.98
N SER A 367 -4.27 1.34 -19.99
CA SER A 367 -5.49 0.56 -20.23
C SER A 367 -6.57 1.37 -20.94
N LYS A 368 -6.80 2.62 -20.48
CA LYS A 368 -7.78 3.53 -21.09
C LYS A 368 -7.41 3.84 -22.54
N ARG A 369 -6.14 4.15 -22.82
CA ARG A 369 -5.69 4.42 -24.18
C ARG A 369 -5.87 3.21 -25.12
N ILE A 370 -5.56 1.99 -24.63
CA ILE A 370 -5.75 0.77 -25.42
C ILE A 370 -7.23 0.57 -25.71
N ALA A 371 -8.09 0.72 -24.71
CA ALA A 371 -9.54 0.56 -24.87
C ALA A 371 -10.15 1.59 -25.83
N GLU A 372 -9.69 2.84 -25.80
CA GLU A 372 -10.22 3.92 -26.63
C GLU A 372 -9.72 3.88 -28.08
N ARG A 373 -8.50 3.39 -28.32
CA ARG A 373 -7.87 3.49 -29.64
C ARG A 373 -7.76 2.19 -30.40
N PHE A 374 -7.70 1.06 -29.73
CA PHE A 374 -7.35 -0.21 -30.37
C PHE A 374 -8.39 -1.32 -30.16
N ASP A 375 -8.76 -1.59 -28.93
CA ASP A 375 -9.76 -2.63 -28.63
C ASP A 375 -10.67 -2.22 -27.43
N PRO A 376 -11.94 -1.84 -27.68
CA PRO A 376 -12.86 -1.45 -26.63
C PRO A 376 -13.16 -2.54 -25.59
N ARG A 377 -12.84 -3.81 -25.88
CA ARG A 377 -12.96 -4.92 -24.93
C ARG A 377 -11.78 -4.98 -23.95
N PHE A 378 -10.74 -4.18 -24.18
CA PHE A 378 -9.55 -4.20 -23.32
C PHE A 378 -9.90 -3.84 -21.89
N PRO A 379 -9.57 -4.70 -20.91
CA PRO A 379 -9.99 -4.48 -19.54
C PRO A 379 -9.09 -3.45 -18.81
N HIS A 380 -9.64 -2.80 -17.79
CA HIS A 380 -8.83 -2.01 -16.87
C HIS A 380 -7.78 -2.88 -16.17
N VAL A 381 -6.50 -2.51 -16.31
CA VAL A 381 -5.36 -3.20 -15.71
C VAL A 381 -4.86 -2.43 -14.49
N HIS A 382 -4.78 -3.12 -13.38
CA HIS A 382 -4.14 -2.66 -12.16
C HIS A 382 -3.01 -3.63 -11.76
N PRO A 383 -2.04 -3.23 -10.93
CA PRO A 383 -0.86 -4.08 -10.63
C PRO A 383 -1.19 -5.50 -10.18
N HIS A 384 -2.27 -5.68 -9.44
CA HIS A 384 -2.67 -6.99 -8.96
C HIS A 384 -3.18 -7.92 -10.07
N ARG A 385 -3.74 -7.36 -11.16
CA ARG A 385 -4.17 -8.15 -12.32
C ARG A 385 -2.98 -8.77 -13.05
N LEU A 386 -1.86 -8.03 -13.24
CA LEU A 386 -0.65 -8.58 -13.84
C LEU A 386 -0.09 -9.77 -13.04
N ARG A 387 -0.11 -9.66 -11.71
CA ARG A 387 0.28 -10.77 -10.86
C ARG A 387 -0.64 -11.99 -11.01
N HIS A 388 -1.94 -11.78 -11.20
CA HIS A 388 -2.86 -12.89 -11.50
C HIS A 388 -2.59 -13.49 -12.87
N THR A 389 -2.24 -12.67 -13.87
CA THR A 389 -1.84 -13.16 -15.20
C THR A 389 -0.61 -14.06 -15.09
N PHE A 390 0.45 -13.62 -14.41
CA PHE A 390 1.63 -14.46 -14.14
C PHE A 390 1.27 -15.80 -13.47
N ALA A 391 0.33 -15.82 -12.54
CA ALA A 391 -0.03 -17.04 -11.83
C ALA A 391 -0.89 -18.03 -12.66
N MET A 392 -1.38 -17.59 -13.83
CA MET A 392 -2.21 -18.38 -14.74
C MET A 392 -1.49 -18.76 -16.03
N ALA A 393 -0.33 -18.12 -16.30
CA ALA A 393 0.59 -18.48 -17.38
C ALA A 393 1.51 -19.63 -16.95
#